data_993337d823b2d8998aa0e6485df22b70
#
_entry.id   993337d823b2d8998aa0e6485df22b70
#
_cell.length_a   1.000
_cell.length_b   1.000
_cell.length_c   1.000
_cell.angle_alpha   90.00
_cell.angle_beta   90.00
_cell.angle_gamma   90.00
#
_symmetry.space_group_name_H-M   'P 1'
#
loop_
_entity.id
_entity.type
_entity.pdbx_description
1 polymer ?
#
loop_
_entity_poly.entity_id
_entity_poly.type
_entity_poly.pdbx_seq_one_letter_code
_entity_poly.pdbx_strand_id
1 'polypeptide(L)'
;MRPCRPPGRAAVRRRYPACVPINEWSDSIQVAELQNDPSFAEDMGSLAVYYQRCADDRKAGRADARTRDAVLDMRHVQFLNSSNIAQLLRVRKLAHLAGAHVRICSVSDRIWGILLATDLDRIFDFSEDVATALAAMQMTRGR
;
A
#
# COMPACT_ATOMS: atom_id res chain seq x y z
N MET A 1 -2.59 28.54 2.58
CA MET A 1 -2.69 27.42 3.45
C MET A 1 -1.53 26.45 3.34
N ARG A 2 -0.88 26.18 4.41
CA ARG A 2 0.19 25.27 4.30
C ARG A 2 -0.23 23.86 4.62
N PRO A 3 0.37 22.86 3.99
CA PRO A 3 0.08 21.48 4.31
C PRO A 3 0.39 21.20 5.77
N CYS A 4 -0.42 20.41 6.36
CA CYS A 4 -0.24 20.00 7.72
C CYS A 4 1.02 19.17 7.86
N ARG A 5 1.83 19.50 8.81
CA ARG A 5 3.05 18.76 9.08
C ARG A 5 2.91 18.01 10.38
N PRO A 6 2.65 16.74 10.31
CA PRO A 6 2.54 15.97 11.53
C PRO A 6 3.86 15.96 12.30
N PRO A 7 3.79 16.06 13.59
CA PRO A 7 4.98 15.97 14.41
C PRO A 7 5.54 14.56 14.41
N GLY A 8 6.76 14.41 14.80
CA GLY A 8 7.38 13.10 14.93
C GLY A 8 7.74 12.43 13.61
N ARG A 9 7.76 13.21 12.57
CA ARG A 9 7.99 12.69 11.25
C ARG A 9 9.33 12.00 11.08
N ALA A 10 10.34 12.50 11.73
CA ALA A 10 11.67 11.91 11.66
C ALA A 10 11.70 10.48 12.20
N ALA A 11 10.95 10.21 13.24
CA ALA A 11 10.88 8.88 13.81
C ALA A 11 10.17 7.91 12.85
N VAL A 12 9.16 8.39 12.14
CA VAL A 12 8.44 7.57 11.18
C VAL A 12 9.31 7.25 9.98
N ARG A 13 10.08 8.21 9.51
CA ARG A 13 10.94 8.02 8.34
C ARG A 13 11.98 6.91 8.52
N ARG A 14 12.39 6.67 9.74
CA ARG A 14 13.41 5.64 9.98
C ARG A 14 12.91 4.23 9.72
N ARG A 15 11.62 4.07 9.58
CA ARG A 15 11.03 2.76 9.34
C ARG A 15 11.06 2.35 7.89
N TYR A 16 11.37 3.29 6.99
CA TYR A 16 11.39 3.01 5.57
C TYR A 16 12.79 3.14 4.99
N PRO A 17 13.11 2.30 4.02
CA PRO A 17 14.29 2.53 3.20
C PRO A 17 14.20 3.91 2.55
N ALA A 18 15.32 4.55 2.40
CA ALA A 18 15.36 5.95 1.96
C ALA A 18 14.89 6.19 0.53
N CYS A 19 14.70 5.15 -0.24
CA CYS A 19 14.49 5.30 -1.68
C CYS A 19 13.06 5.07 -2.15
N VAL A 20 12.09 5.00 -1.27
CA VAL A 20 10.75 4.62 -1.67
C VAL A 20 9.86 5.84 -1.88
N PRO A 21 9.23 5.97 -3.04
CA PRO A 21 8.28 7.05 -3.28
C PRO A 21 6.92 6.74 -2.65
N ILE A 22 6.93 6.37 -1.39
CA ILE A 22 5.72 6.16 -0.64
C ILE A 22 5.42 7.44 0.12
N ASN A 23 4.32 8.06 -0.22
CA ASN A 23 3.90 9.30 0.40
C ASN A 23 3.02 9.00 1.60
N GLU A 24 3.42 9.50 2.74
CA GLU A 24 2.60 9.41 3.93
C GLU A 24 1.47 10.44 3.81
N TRP A 25 0.30 9.99 3.42
CA TRP A 25 -0.85 10.87 3.27
C TRP A 25 -1.40 11.29 4.63
N SER A 26 -1.38 10.37 5.58
CA SER A 26 -1.79 10.66 6.95
C SER A 26 -1.09 9.68 7.90
N ASP A 27 -1.37 9.80 9.19
CA ASP A 27 -0.82 8.87 10.19
C ASP A 27 -1.33 7.44 10.00
N SER A 28 -2.40 7.28 9.24
CA SER A 28 -3.05 5.98 9.07
C SER A 28 -3.05 5.45 7.64
N ILE A 29 -2.65 6.25 6.66
CA ILE A 29 -2.70 5.87 5.25
C ILE A 29 -1.42 6.32 4.54
N GLN A 30 -0.86 5.43 3.77
CA GLN A 30 0.26 5.73 2.88
C GLN A 30 -0.13 5.43 1.44
N VAL A 31 0.38 6.22 0.52
CA VAL A 31 0.11 6.07 -0.90
C VAL A 31 1.40 5.69 -1.61
N ALA A 32 1.38 4.61 -2.34
CA ALA A 32 2.51 4.17 -3.16
C ALA A 32 2.17 4.41 -4.63
N GLU A 33 2.90 5.32 -5.26
CA GLU A 33 2.77 5.56 -6.70
C GLU A 33 3.68 4.57 -7.41
N LEU A 34 3.10 3.50 -7.91
CA LEU A 34 3.86 2.40 -8.50
C LEU A 34 4.23 2.70 -9.95
N GLN A 35 5.34 2.15 -10.37
CA GLN A 35 5.85 2.25 -11.72
C GLN A 35 6.10 0.84 -12.25
N ASN A 36 6.55 0.72 -13.50
CA ASN A 36 6.96 -0.57 -14.02
C ASN A 36 8.27 -1.02 -13.36
N ASP A 37 8.60 -2.31 -13.49
CA ASP A 37 9.86 -2.83 -12.98
C ASP A 37 11.04 -2.04 -13.57
N PRO A 38 12.14 -1.90 -12.80
CA PRO A 38 12.42 -2.50 -11.48
C PRO A 38 11.82 -1.76 -10.29
N SER A 39 11.31 -0.56 -10.49
CA SER A 39 10.75 0.26 -9.40
C SER A 39 9.59 -0.43 -8.69
N PHE A 40 8.73 -1.12 -9.44
CA PHE A 40 7.62 -1.87 -8.86
C PHE A 40 8.10 -2.86 -7.80
N ALA A 41 9.10 -3.64 -8.16
CA ALA A 41 9.63 -4.66 -7.26
C ALA A 41 10.26 -4.04 -6.02
N GLU A 42 10.93 -2.91 -6.16
CA GLU A 42 11.54 -2.21 -5.04
C GLU A 42 10.48 -1.68 -4.08
N ASP A 43 9.43 -1.06 -4.61
CA ASP A 43 8.36 -0.51 -3.80
C ASP A 43 7.59 -1.61 -3.08
N MET A 44 7.30 -2.71 -3.78
CA MET A 44 6.64 -3.85 -3.17
C MET A 44 7.49 -4.47 -2.09
N GLY A 45 8.80 -4.57 -2.31
CA GLY A 45 9.72 -5.07 -1.31
C GLY A 45 9.73 -4.22 -0.05
N SER A 46 9.70 -2.91 -0.22
CA SER A 46 9.67 -1.97 0.91
C SER A 46 8.38 -2.08 1.70
N LEU A 47 7.26 -2.18 1.02
CA LEU A 47 5.97 -2.39 1.68
C LEU A 47 5.94 -3.72 2.43
N ALA A 48 6.49 -4.77 1.82
CA ALA A 48 6.54 -6.08 2.46
C ALA A 48 7.36 -6.03 3.75
N VAL A 49 8.50 -5.36 3.74
CA VAL A 49 9.33 -5.21 4.94
C VAL A 49 8.57 -4.44 6.02
N TYR A 50 7.91 -3.36 5.65
CA TYR A 50 7.13 -2.56 6.58
C TYR A 50 6.04 -3.39 7.26
N TYR A 51 5.24 -4.09 6.46
CA TYR A 51 4.14 -4.88 7.01
C TYR A 51 4.62 -6.10 7.78
N GLN A 52 5.76 -6.68 7.38
CA GLN A 52 6.33 -7.78 8.14
C GLN A 52 6.68 -7.33 9.55
N ARG A 53 7.31 -6.17 9.69
CA ARG A 53 7.63 -5.61 10.99
C ARG A 53 6.38 -5.33 11.82
N CYS A 54 5.38 -4.74 11.20
CA CYS A 54 4.13 -4.44 11.89
C CYS A 54 3.44 -5.71 12.36
N ALA A 55 3.46 -6.75 11.54
CA ALA A 55 2.88 -8.04 11.90
C ALA A 55 3.64 -8.69 13.08
N ASP A 56 4.97 -8.61 13.04
CA ASP A 56 5.81 -9.15 14.12
C ASP A 56 5.57 -8.41 15.44
N ASP A 57 5.48 -7.08 15.37
CA ASP A 57 5.19 -6.27 16.55
C ASP A 57 3.81 -6.59 17.12
N ARG A 58 2.85 -6.81 16.25
CA ARG A 58 1.50 -7.17 16.68
C ARG A 58 1.49 -8.53 17.38
N LYS A 59 2.22 -9.51 16.84
CA LYS A 59 2.36 -10.82 17.46
C LYS A 59 3.00 -10.73 18.84
N ALA A 60 3.98 -9.85 18.98
CA ALA A 60 4.72 -9.69 20.22
C ALA A 60 3.99 -8.79 21.24
N GLY A 61 2.81 -8.31 20.90
CA GLY A 61 2.05 -7.42 21.79
C GLY A 61 2.58 -5.98 21.82
N ARG A 62 3.41 -5.61 20.86
CA ARG A 62 3.97 -4.26 20.78
C ARG A 62 3.23 -3.37 19.79
N ALA A 63 1.98 -3.66 19.54
CA ALA A 63 1.19 -2.97 18.50
C ALA A 63 0.56 -1.66 19.02
N ASP A 64 1.34 -0.83 19.64
CA ASP A 64 0.90 0.49 20.03
C ASP A 64 1.03 1.51 18.90
N ALA A 65 1.87 1.22 17.93
CA ALA A 65 1.98 2.04 16.75
C ALA A 65 0.93 1.63 15.73
N ARG A 66 0.18 2.59 15.24
CA ARG A 66 -0.83 2.32 14.23
C ARG A 66 -0.20 1.89 12.92
N THR A 67 -0.58 0.72 12.46
CA THR A 67 -0.18 0.26 11.14
C THR A 67 -0.95 1.04 10.10
N ARG A 68 -0.26 1.55 9.09
CA ARG A 68 -0.90 2.30 8.02
C ARG A 68 -1.50 1.38 6.98
N ASP A 69 -2.68 1.75 6.51
CA ASP A 69 -3.24 1.15 5.31
C ASP A 69 -2.47 1.66 4.09
N ALA A 70 -2.51 0.93 3.00
CA ALA A 70 -1.82 1.32 1.78
C ALA A 70 -2.79 1.50 0.62
N VAL A 71 -2.59 2.57 -0.13
CA VAL A 71 -3.22 2.79 -1.42
C VAL A 71 -2.15 2.61 -2.49
N LEU A 72 -2.37 1.69 -3.39
CA LEU A 72 -1.45 1.40 -4.48
C LEU A 72 -1.96 2.07 -5.75
N ASP A 73 -1.30 3.14 -6.16
CA ASP A 73 -1.65 3.88 -7.36
C ASP A 73 -0.97 3.24 -8.56
N MET A 74 -1.79 2.66 -9.43
CA MET A 74 -1.32 1.92 -10.61
C MET A 74 -1.31 2.76 -11.87
N ARG A 75 -1.47 4.07 -11.76
CA ARG A 75 -1.56 4.96 -12.93
C ARG A 75 -0.42 4.79 -13.92
N HIS A 76 0.79 4.62 -13.41
CA HIS A 76 2.00 4.53 -14.22
C HIS A 76 2.45 3.11 -14.49
N VAL A 77 1.67 2.12 -14.08
CA VAL A 77 1.97 0.71 -14.32
C VAL A 77 1.31 0.27 -15.61
N GLN A 78 2.10 -0.14 -16.57
CA GLN A 78 1.60 -0.51 -17.90
C GLN A 78 1.43 -2.01 -18.10
N PHE A 79 2.14 -2.80 -17.30
CA PHE A 79 2.00 -4.25 -17.36
C PHE A 79 2.42 -4.87 -16.02
N LEU A 80 1.95 -6.08 -15.79
CA LEU A 80 2.30 -6.87 -14.63
C LEU A 80 2.76 -8.25 -15.09
N ASN A 81 3.88 -8.70 -14.55
CA ASN A 81 4.33 -10.06 -14.77
C ASN A 81 3.94 -10.93 -13.56
N SER A 82 4.19 -12.22 -13.64
CA SER A 82 3.82 -13.13 -12.56
C SER A 82 4.54 -12.83 -11.25
N SER A 83 5.75 -12.32 -11.33
CA SER A 83 6.50 -11.90 -10.15
C SER A 83 5.83 -10.73 -9.46
N ASN A 84 5.38 -9.74 -10.24
CA ASN A 84 4.67 -8.59 -9.69
C ASN A 84 3.38 -9.01 -9.01
N ILE A 85 2.66 -9.95 -9.59
CA ILE A 85 1.43 -10.48 -9.00
C ILE A 85 1.72 -11.16 -7.68
N ALA A 86 2.78 -11.97 -7.62
CA ALA A 86 3.18 -12.62 -6.39
C ALA A 86 3.53 -11.59 -5.30
N GLN A 87 4.19 -10.51 -5.69
CA GLN A 87 4.54 -9.42 -4.77
C GLN A 87 3.29 -8.72 -4.22
N LEU A 88 2.31 -8.47 -5.07
CA LEU A 88 1.04 -7.88 -4.64
C LEU A 88 0.35 -8.77 -3.62
N LEU A 89 0.28 -10.05 -3.88
CA LEU A 89 -0.35 -11.01 -2.97
C LEU A 89 0.40 -11.08 -1.64
N ARG A 90 1.71 -11.05 -1.68
CA ARG A 90 2.53 -11.07 -0.48
C ARG A 90 2.29 -9.83 0.38
N VAL A 91 2.30 -8.65 -0.22
CA VAL A 91 2.05 -7.41 0.50
C VAL A 91 0.67 -7.43 1.13
N ARG A 92 -0.33 -7.87 0.40
CA ARG A 92 -1.69 -7.98 0.94
C ARG A 92 -1.75 -8.91 2.14
N LYS A 93 -1.12 -10.06 2.04
CA LYS A 93 -1.09 -11.02 3.15
C LYS A 93 -0.43 -10.44 4.39
N LEU A 94 0.73 -9.83 4.21
CA LEU A 94 1.46 -9.23 5.33
C LEU A 94 0.69 -8.07 5.95
N ALA A 95 0.06 -7.25 5.12
CA ALA A 95 -0.77 -6.15 5.60
C ALA A 95 -1.94 -6.68 6.42
N HIS A 96 -2.58 -7.74 5.96
CA HIS A 96 -3.69 -8.36 6.69
C HIS A 96 -3.22 -8.87 8.06
N LEU A 97 -2.08 -9.54 8.10
CA LEU A 97 -1.51 -10.02 9.37
C LEU A 97 -1.16 -8.87 10.31
N ALA A 98 -0.81 -7.73 9.75
CA ALA A 98 -0.51 -6.52 10.52
C ALA A 98 -1.77 -5.73 10.91
N GLY A 99 -2.94 -6.15 10.46
CA GLY A 99 -4.19 -5.46 10.75
C GLY A 99 -4.46 -4.27 9.86
N ALA A 100 -3.85 -4.24 8.68
CA ALA A 100 -3.99 -3.14 7.71
C ALA A 100 -4.71 -3.59 6.45
N HIS A 101 -5.17 -2.63 5.69
CA HIS A 101 -5.86 -2.85 4.42
C HIS A 101 -5.04 -2.32 3.26
N VAL A 102 -5.17 -2.96 2.11
CA VAL A 102 -4.52 -2.53 0.87
C VAL A 102 -5.61 -2.33 -0.18
N ARG A 103 -5.59 -1.17 -0.81
CA ARG A 103 -6.54 -0.83 -1.88
C ARG A 103 -5.76 -0.40 -3.12
N ILE A 104 -6.23 -0.83 -4.28
CA ILE A 104 -5.60 -0.51 -5.56
C ILE A 104 -6.47 0.50 -6.29
N CYS A 105 -5.86 1.47 -6.94
CA CYS A 105 -6.59 2.50 -7.68
C CYS A 105 -5.89 2.85 -8.98
N SER A 106 -6.60 3.57 -9.84
CA SER A 106 -6.08 4.09 -11.12
C SER A 106 -5.60 2.98 -12.06
N VAL A 107 -6.33 1.88 -12.10
CA VAL A 107 -5.99 0.71 -12.91
C VAL A 107 -6.39 0.95 -14.36
N SER A 108 -5.45 0.76 -15.29
CA SER A 108 -5.75 0.85 -16.72
C SER A 108 -6.52 -0.38 -17.19
N ASP A 109 -7.16 -0.26 -18.35
CA ASP A 109 -7.91 -1.39 -18.91
C ASP A 109 -7.04 -2.61 -19.13
N ARG A 110 -5.79 -2.39 -19.56
CA ARG A 110 -4.83 -3.47 -19.78
C ARG A 110 -4.53 -4.22 -18.47
N ILE A 111 -4.24 -3.47 -17.43
CA ILE A 111 -3.96 -4.05 -16.12
C ILE A 111 -5.21 -4.73 -15.57
N TRP A 112 -6.37 -4.11 -15.76
CA TRP A 112 -7.63 -4.70 -15.32
C TRP A 112 -7.85 -6.06 -15.94
N GLY A 113 -7.53 -6.21 -17.24
CA GLY A 113 -7.62 -7.50 -17.92
C GLY A 113 -6.74 -8.56 -17.27
N ILE A 114 -5.54 -8.19 -16.87
CA ILE A 114 -4.63 -9.11 -16.19
C ILE A 114 -5.19 -9.50 -14.82
N LEU A 115 -5.74 -8.55 -14.10
CA LEU A 115 -6.30 -8.81 -12.77
C LEU A 115 -7.52 -9.74 -12.86
N LEU A 116 -8.35 -9.54 -13.86
CA LEU A 116 -9.50 -10.42 -14.10
C LEU A 116 -9.05 -11.84 -14.45
N ALA A 117 -8.04 -11.97 -15.31
CA ALA A 117 -7.54 -13.26 -15.72
C ALA A 117 -6.91 -14.06 -14.58
N THR A 118 -6.41 -13.37 -13.56
CA THR A 118 -5.77 -13.99 -12.40
C THR A 118 -6.66 -14.03 -11.16
N ASP A 119 -7.92 -13.64 -11.31
CA ASP A 119 -8.90 -13.57 -10.21
C ASP A 119 -8.51 -12.61 -9.07
N LEU A 120 -7.59 -11.71 -9.33
CA LEU A 120 -7.18 -10.72 -8.32
C LEU A 120 -8.26 -9.66 -8.09
N ASP A 121 -9.19 -9.51 -9.01
CA ASP A 121 -10.32 -8.62 -8.85
C ASP A 121 -11.18 -8.96 -7.64
N ARG A 122 -11.15 -10.21 -7.21
CA ARG A 122 -11.91 -10.69 -6.05
C ARG A 122 -11.15 -10.58 -4.74
N ILE A 123 -9.84 -10.42 -4.82
CA ILE A 123 -8.97 -10.45 -3.65
C ILE A 123 -8.72 -9.06 -3.11
N PHE A 124 -8.55 -8.09 -4.01
CA PHE A 124 -8.26 -6.71 -3.63
C PHE A 124 -9.49 -5.83 -3.74
N ASP A 125 -9.49 -4.75 -2.98
CA ASP A 125 -10.46 -3.67 -3.14
C ASP A 125 -9.92 -2.66 -4.14
N PHE A 126 -10.78 -2.15 -4.99
CA PHE A 126 -10.39 -1.25 -6.05
C PHE A 126 -11.17 0.07 -5.97
N SER A 127 -10.53 1.12 -6.43
CA SER A 127 -11.15 2.45 -6.55
C SER A 127 -10.71 3.07 -7.88
N GLU A 128 -11.47 4.04 -8.36
CA GLU A 128 -11.16 4.67 -9.64
C GLU A 128 -9.88 5.48 -9.59
N ASP A 129 -9.69 6.23 -8.51
CA ASP A 129 -8.53 7.09 -8.35
C ASP A 129 -8.10 7.16 -6.89
N VAL A 130 -7.00 7.88 -6.65
CA VAL A 130 -6.43 8.01 -5.31
C VAL A 130 -7.41 8.70 -4.37
N ALA A 131 -8.07 9.76 -4.82
CA ALA A 131 -9.00 10.50 -3.96
C ALA A 131 -10.14 9.61 -3.47
N THR A 132 -10.72 8.81 -4.37
CA THR A 132 -11.78 7.87 -4.03
C THR A 132 -11.27 6.78 -3.09
N ALA A 133 -10.07 6.29 -3.32
CA ALA A 133 -9.45 5.28 -2.46
C ALA A 133 -9.23 5.81 -1.05
N LEU A 134 -8.72 7.02 -0.93
CA LEU A 134 -8.49 7.65 0.37
C LEU A 134 -9.78 7.84 1.13
N ALA A 135 -10.82 8.33 0.44
CA ALA A 135 -12.13 8.52 1.06
C ALA A 135 -12.71 7.20 1.56
N ALA A 136 -12.61 6.15 0.76
CA ALA A 136 -13.11 4.83 1.14
C ALA A 136 -12.38 4.29 2.37
N MET A 137 -11.06 4.46 2.42
CA MET A 137 -10.27 4.00 3.54
C MET A 137 -10.54 4.76 4.83
N GLN A 138 -10.75 6.07 4.72
CA GLN A 138 -11.11 6.87 5.88
C GLN A 138 -12.45 6.42 6.46
N MET A 139 -13.41 6.14 5.62
CA MET A 139 -14.72 5.67 6.05
C MET A 139 -14.62 4.32 6.76
N THR A 140 -13.78 3.43 6.24
CA THR A 140 -13.57 2.12 6.85
C THR A 140 -12.94 2.25 8.23
N ARG A 141 -11.97 3.15 8.37
CA ARG A 141 -11.29 3.35 9.66
C ARG A 141 -12.13 4.12 10.67
N GLY A 142 -13.04 4.94 10.20
CA GLY A 142 -13.92 5.73 11.06
C GLY A 142 -14.94 4.89 11.82
N ARG A 143 -15.01 3.63 11.54
CA ARG A 143 -15.86 2.70 12.24
C ARG A 143 -15.06 1.91 13.27
#